data_d100e2b807e91ad6fbc8a4591a84ed92
#
_entry.id   d100e2b807e91ad6fbc8a4591a84ed92
#
_cell.length_a   1.000
_cell.length_b   1.000
_cell.length_c   1.000
_cell.angle_alpha   90.00
_cell.angle_beta   90.00
_cell.angle_gamma   90.00
#
_symmetry.space_group_name_H-M   'P 1'
#
loop_
_entity.id
_entity.type
_entity.pdbx_description
1 polymer ?
#
loop_
_entity_poly.entity_id
_entity_poly.type
_entity_poly.pdbx_seq_one_letter_code
_entity_poly.pdbx_strand_id
1 'polypeptide(L)'
;MKRTLKKTGALLLAAGLAVSSTVPAMAKDKEEQITLTIWHQSVADTDPVKKIIEDSVEEYHELHPNVTIEQDGVTGEQYKTKIKTAFAAGEAPDISYMFSGGSFVKPYIDAGYLMPIDDYVSEDTLNSVLPGMLDGCTFDGKLYTLPTVTFLANLYCNTEMFEKAGAEIPTNWDELLDAVAKLKDAGYTPIILGEKDRWPGMYLYDIISARTAGNAGLEEAFADPAKFNTKPFVEAAEKLQELVEAGAFNDSMMSMSYDEMVEGFAAGQGAMLYQANWTHPSIQADTAATNGKVKCVAFPVIEGGAGSITEFSGGSSDGYYINSDCEHPKEAVEYLKYLSHKIGQVGYEQGAGLPCWDTSDVDTSELTPLDTESAALMETGTSYISWWDNILSAEDSETYKDLLAQLMAMKITPEEFCESMSKLSPSEFYSK
;
A
#
# COMPACT_ATOMS: atom_id res chain seq x y z
N MET A 1 19.87 -61.72 -59.71
CA MET A 1 19.81 -62.03 -61.19
C MET A 1 19.76 -60.69 -61.91
N LYS A 2 20.76 -60.52 -62.78
CA LYS A 2 20.81 -59.75 -64.05
C LYS A 2 20.50 -58.28 -63.98
N ARG A 3 21.51 -57.40 -64.08
CA ARG A 3 22.18 -56.86 -65.27
C ARG A 3 21.37 -55.72 -65.89
N THR A 4 21.89 -54.56 -66.15
CA THR A 4 22.94 -53.89 -66.94
C THR A 4 22.21 -52.80 -67.75
N LEU A 5 22.65 -51.75 -68.17
CA LEU A 5 23.86 -51.09 -68.59
C LEU A 5 23.53 -49.66 -69.08
N LYS A 6 24.40 -48.73 -68.78
CA LYS A 6 24.94 -47.67 -69.68
C LYS A 6 24.11 -47.00 -70.77
N LYS A 7 24.09 -45.67 -70.85
CA LYS A 7 24.88 -44.96 -71.85
C LYS A 7 24.95 -43.45 -71.59
N THR A 8 26.15 -43.01 -71.58
CA THR A 8 26.81 -41.76 -71.82
C THR A 8 26.16 -40.86 -72.93
N GLY A 9 26.17 -39.54 -72.68
CA GLY A 9 25.98 -38.49 -73.65
C GLY A 9 26.45 -37.16 -73.10
N ALA A 10 27.67 -36.76 -73.46
CA ALA A 10 28.21 -35.44 -73.19
C ALA A 10 27.80 -34.51 -74.34
N LEU A 11 27.52 -33.21 -73.98
CA LEU A 11 27.79 -32.04 -74.85
C LEU A 11 27.70 -30.75 -74.00
N LEU A 12 28.83 -30.17 -73.81
CA LEU A 12 29.40 -28.85 -74.05
C LEU A 12 28.52 -27.57 -73.96
N LEU A 13 29.06 -26.69 -73.01
CA LEU A 13 29.25 -25.25 -73.08
C LEU A 13 28.07 -24.32 -73.45
N ALA A 14 27.76 -23.47 -72.41
CA ALA A 14 27.74 -22.00 -72.58
C ALA A 14 27.96 -21.34 -71.26
N ALA A 15 29.07 -20.65 -71.08
CA ALA A 15 29.42 -19.80 -69.96
C ALA A 15 28.61 -18.52 -70.02
N GLY A 16 27.75 -18.32 -69.06
CA GLY A 16 27.09 -17.04 -68.76
C GLY A 16 27.54 -16.59 -67.38
N LEU A 17 28.48 -15.65 -67.25
CA LEU A 17 28.81 -14.95 -66.03
C LEU A 17 27.62 -14.06 -65.65
N ALA A 18 26.73 -14.57 -64.80
CA ALA A 18 25.85 -13.72 -64.01
C ALA A 18 26.59 -13.36 -62.72
N VAL A 19 27.10 -12.14 -62.64
CA VAL A 19 27.54 -11.52 -61.40
C VAL A 19 26.28 -11.23 -60.58
N SER A 20 25.87 -12.18 -59.76
CA SER A 20 24.89 -11.94 -58.69
C SER A 20 25.57 -11.16 -57.59
N SER A 21 25.38 -9.84 -57.57
CA SER A 21 25.61 -9.01 -56.42
C SER A 21 24.72 -9.53 -55.27
N THR A 22 25.26 -10.43 -54.45
CA THR A 22 24.65 -10.73 -53.14
C THR A 22 24.87 -9.48 -52.27
N VAL A 23 23.82 -8.63 -52.22
CA VAL A 23 23.67 -7.68 -51.13
C VAL A 23 23.54 -8.57 -49.86
N PRO A 24 24.41 -8.44 -48.87
CA PRO A 24 24.18 -9.10 -47.59
C PRO A 24 22.88 -8.51 -47.06
N ALA A 25 21.82 -9.29 -47.00
CA ALA A 25 20.70 -8.99 -46.16
C ALA A 25 21.29 -8.87 -44.76
N MET A 26 21.36 -7.66 -44.20
CA MET A 26 21.56 -7.47 -42.80
C MET A 26 20.44 -8.30 -42.14
N ALA A 27 20.82 -9.41 -41.55
CA ALA A 27 19.97 -10.09 -40.57
C ALA A 27 19.69 -9.02 -39.52
N LYS A 28 18.46 -8.51 -39.47
CA LYS A 28 17.96 -7.86 -38.28
C LYS A 28 18.16 -8.90 -37.20
N ASP A 29 19.08 -8.65 -36.24
CA ASP A 29 19.16 -9.47 -35.05
C ASP A 29 17.74 -9.59 -34.54
N LYS A 30 17.22 -10.80 -34.45
CA LYS A 30 15.92 -11.01 -33.80
C LYS A 30 16.14 -10.62 -32.35
N GLU A 31 15.50 -9.55 -31.92
CA GLU A 31 15.46 -9.18 -30.51
C GLU A 31 15.02 -10.42 -29.71
N GLU A 32 15.72 -10.69 -28.65
CA GLU A 32 15.41 -11.78 -27.74
C GLU A 32 13.97 -11.63 -27.23
N GLN A 33 13.20 -12.71 -27.26
CA GLN A 33 11.84 -12.72 -26.71
C GLN A 33 11.96 -12.95 -25.19
N ILE A 34 11.49 -12.00 -24.41
CA ILE A 34 11.58 -11.97 -22.96
C ILE A 34 10.19 -12.14 -22.38
N THR A 35 10.03 -13.01 -21.40
CA THR A 35 8.81 -13.12 -20.61
C THR A 35 9.16 -12.77 -19.17
N LEU A 36 8.43 -11.81 -18.60
CA LEU A 36 8.52 -11.41 -17.22
C LEU A 36 7.21 -11.77 -16.51
N THR A 37 7.33 -12.24 -15.28
CA THR A 37 6.18 -12.56 -14.42
C THR A 37 5.99 -11.48 -13.36
N ILE A 38 4.74 -11.03 -13.16
CA ILE A 38 4.39 -10.09 -12.10
C ILE A 38 3.25 -10.60 -11.24
N TRP A 39 3.41 -10.53 -9.92
CA TRP A 39 2.35 -10.83 -8.98
C TRP A 39 1.93 -9.60 -8.17
N HIS A 40 0.61 -9.44 -7.99
CA HIS A 40 0.02 -8.30 -7.28
C HIS A 40 -1.24 -8.67 -6.49
N GLN A 41 -1.74 -7.73 -5.68
CA GLN A 41 -2.97 -7.92 -4.89
C GLN A 41 -4.21 -7.25 -5.50
N SER A 42 -4.04 -6.40 -6.51
CA SER A 42 -5.10 -5.59 -7.12
C SER A 42 -5.93 -6.41 -8.09
N VAL A 43 -6.91 -7.18 -7.58
CA VAL A 43 -7.76 -8.09 -8.35
C VAL A 43 -9.25 -7.80 -8.19
N ALA A 44 -9.65 -6.97 -7.21
CA ALA A 44 -11.04 -6.59 -6.99
C ALA A 44 -11.51 -5.64 -8.10
N ASP A 45 -12.76 -5.79 -8.54
CA ASP A 45 -13.34 -4.91 -9.58
C ASP A 45 -13.51 -3.46 -9.12
N THR A 46 -13.52 -3.23 -7.81
CA THR A 46 -13.56 -1.88 -7.19
C THR A 46 -12.18 -1.25 -7.05
N ASP A 47 -11.09 -2.00 -7.29
CA ASP A 47 -9.72 -1.48 -7.20
C ASP A 47 -9.30 -0.89 -8.57
N PRO A 48 -9.16 0.44 -8.71
CA PRO A 48 -8.76 1.06 -9.97
C PRO A 48 -7.36 0.60 -10.43
N VAL A 49 -6.47 0.22 -9.51
CA VAL A 49 -5.12 -0.27 -9.84
C VAL A 49 -5.18 -1.57 -10.66
N LYS A 50 -6.21 -2.43 -10.49
CA LYS A 50 -6.41 -3.62 -11.31
C LYS A 50 -6.38 -3.29 -12.80
N LYS A 51 -7.24 -2.36 -13.21
CA LYS A 51 -7.33 -1.97 -14.62
C LYS A 51 -6.06 -1.29 -15.11
N ILE A 52 -5.42 -0.48 -14.27
CA ILE A 52 -4.15 0.18 -14.62
C ILE A 52 -3.06 -0.85 -14.92
N ILE A 53 -2.98 -1.94 -14.14
CA ILE A 53 -2.03 -3.04 -14.40
C ILE A 53 -2.38 -3.76 -15.70
N GLU A 54 -3.66 -4.13 -15.92
CA GLU A 54 -4.12 -4.78 -17.14
C GLU A 54 -3.77 -3.93 -18.39
N ASP A 55 -4.12 -2.64 -18.37
CA ASP A 55 -3.81 -1.70 -19.47
C ASP A 55 -2.28 -1.53 -19.63
N SER A 56 -1.51 -1.53 -18.54
CA SER A 56 -0.05 -1.40 -18.60
C SER A 56 0.63 -2.57 -19.29
N VAL A 57 0.12 -3.78 -19.11
CA VAL A 57 0.64 -4.98 -19.77
C VAL A 57 0.45 -4.89 -21.28
N GLU A 58 -0.75 -4.49 -21.73
CA GLU A 58 -1.06 -4.36 -23.17
C GLU A 58 -0.23 -3.25 -23.82
N GLU A 59 -0.24 -2.04 -23.22
CA GLU A 59 0.48 -0.88 -23.76
C GLU A 59 2.01 -1.09 -23.75
N TYR A 60 2.54 -1.71 -22.69
CA TYR A 60 3.98 -1.99 -22.63
C TYR A 60 4.42 -2.99 -23.70
N HIS A 61 3.58 -3.99 -24.01
CA HIS A 61 3.84 -4.92 -25.11
C HIS A 61 3.79 -4.23 -26.49
N GLU A 62 2.92 -3.24 -26.67
CA GLU A 62 2.90 -2.43 -27.90
C GLU A 62 4.18 -1.61 -28.07
N LEU A 63 4.71 -1.05 -26.97
CA LEU A 63 5.95 -0.28 -26.95
C LEU A 63 7.19 -1.18 -27.06
N HIS A 64 7.15 -2.38 -26.51
CA HIS A 64 8.24 -3.36 -26.43
C HIS A 64 7.76 -4.74 -26.91
N PRO A 65 7.59 -4.97 -28.25
CA PRO A 65 7.00 -6.20 -28.77
C PRO A 65 7.77 -7.49 -28.50
N ASN A 66 9.02 -7.36 -28.06
CA ASN A 66 9.85 -8.48 -27.65
C ASN A 66 9.70 -8.83 -26.15
N VAL A 67 8.94 -8.04 -25.37
CA VAL A 67 8.68 -8.28 -23.95
C VAL A 67 7.23 -8.66 -23.75
N THR A 68 7.00 -9.77 -23.05
CA THR A 68 5.68 -10.24 -22.63
C THR A 68 5.62 -10.21 -21.11
N ILE A 69 4.55 -9.65 -20.55
CA ILE A 69 4.32 -9.61 -19.10
C ILE A 69 3.19 -10.59 -18.77
N GLU A 70 3.48 -11.59 -17.95
CA GLU A 70 2.49 -12.52 -17.42
C GLU A 70 2.13 -12.11 -15.99
N GLN A 71 0.85 -11.80 -15.75
CA GLN A 71 0.38 -11.34 -14.45
C GLN A 71 -0.42 -12.41 -13.71
N ASP A 72 -0.29 -12.46 -12.38
CA ASP A 72 -1.11 -13.26 -11.48
C ASP A 72 -1.35 -12.50 -10.17
N GLY A 73 -2.49 -12.73 -9.54
CA GLY A 73 -2.85 -12.01 -8.33
C GLY A 73 -3.91 -12.69 -7.48
N VAL A 74 -3.92 -12.32 -6.20
CA VAL A 74 -4.99 -12.63 -5.24
C VAL A 74 -5.09 -11.49 -4.24
N THR A 75 -6.24 -11.34 -3.59
CA THR A 75 -6.46 -10.21 -2.66
C THR A 75 -5.61 -10.28 -1.39
N GLY A 76 -5.22 -9.15 -0.88
CA GLY A 76 -4.75 -8.77 0.43
C GLY A 76 -4.07 -9.87 1.27
N GLU A 77 -4.74 -10.39 2.28
CA GLU A 77 -4.15 -11.37 3.21
C GLU A 77 -3.78 -12.71 2.54
N GLN A 78 -4.51 -13.10 1.50
CA GLN A 78 -4.15 -14.28 0.70
C GLN A 78 -2.84 -14.04 -0.08
N TYR A 79 -2.64 -12.80 -0.56
CA TYR A 79 -1.42 -12.40 -1.25
C TYR A 79 -0.20 -12.48 -0.35
N LYS A 80 -0.29 -11.97 0.89
CA LYS A 80 0.80 -12.08 1.88
C LYS A 80 1.26 -13.52 2.09
N THR A 81 0.29 -14.44 2.19
CA THR A 81 0.58 -15.88 2.33
C THR A 81 1.19 -16.48 1.06
N LYS A 82 0.65 -16.11 -0.11
CA LYS A 82 1.12 -16.59 -1.42
C LYS A 82 2.57 -16.19 -1.67
N ILE A 83 2.89 -14.90 -1.52
CA ILE A 83 4.22 -14.39 -1.81
C ILE A 83 5.28 -14.95 -0.84
N LYS A 84 4.95 -15.05 0.46
CA LYS A 84 5.83 -15.67 1.46
C LYS A 84 6.16 -17.11 1.11
N THR A 85 5.16 -17.89 0.68
CA THR A 85 5.35 -19.28 0.30
C THR A 85 6.22 -19.41 -0.95
N ALA A 86 5.99 -18.54 -1.95
CA ALA A 86 6.73 -18.56 -3.20
C ALA A 86 8.22 -18.24 -3.00
N PHE A 87 8.56 -17.21 -2.22
CA PHE A 87 9.97 -16.91 -1.90
C PHE A 87 10.64 -18.09 -1.13
N ALA A 88 9.94 -18.66 -0.16
CA ALA A 88 10.47 -19.81 0.58
C ALA A 88 10.69 -21.06 -0.29
N ALA A 89 9.93 -21.22 -1.37
CA ALA A 89 10.05 -22.31 -2.33
C ALA A 89 11.05 -22.02 -3.47
N GLY A 90 11.52 -20.78 -3.65
CA GLY A 90 12.30 -20.35 -4.82
C GLY A 90 11.45 -20.29 -6.10
N GLU A 91 10.15 -20.01 -5.97
CA GLU A 91 9.16 -19.94 -7.06
C GLU A 91 8.51 -18.53 -7.14
N ALA A 92 9.18 -17.52 -6.58
CA ALA A 92 8.70 -16.14 -6.63
C ALA A 92 8.79 -15.58 -8.07
N PRO A 93 7.87 -14.68 -8.47
CA PRO A 93 7.88 -14.07 -9.79
C PRO A 93 9.07 -13.11 -9.94
N ASP A 94 9.34 -12.67 -11.19
CA ASP A 94 10.39 -11.68 -11.46
C ASP A 94 10.10 -10.35 -10.78
N ILE A 95 8.82 -9.96 -10.73
CA ILE A 95 8.35 -8.70 -10.14
C ILE A 95 7.24 -9.01 -9.13
N SER A 96 7.43 -8.56 -7.90
CA SER A 96 6.48 -8.77 -6.81
C SER A 96 5.98 -7.44 -6.25
N TYR A 97 4.65 -7.27 -6.14
CA TYR A 97 4.12 -6.26 -5.24
C TYR A 97 4.52 -6.61 -3.80
N MET A 98 5.03 -5.63 -3.06
CA MET A 98 5.37 -5.81 -1.65
C MET A 98 4.80 -4.66 -0.85
N PHE A 99 4.28 -4.99 0.32
CA PHE A 99 3.96 -4.01 1.35
C PHE A 99 5.28 -3.43 1.87
N SER A 100 5.34 -2.12 2.04
CA SER A 100 6.55 -1.43 2.50
C SER A 100 6.86 -1.74 3.98
N GLY A 101 8.07 -1.41 4.39
CA GLY A 101 8.46 -1.34 5.80
C GLY A 101 9.15 -2.57 6.39
N GLY A 102 9.43 -2.44 7.68
CA GLY A 102 10.28 -3.36 8.45
C GLY A 102 9.68 -4.75 8.65
N SER A 103 8.35 -4.88 8.78
CA SER A 103 7.71 -6.18 8.98
C SER A 103 7.40 -6.93 7.68
N PHE A 104 7.38 -6.25 6.56
CA PHE A 104 6.99 -6.83 5.28
C PHE A 104 8.17 -7.03 4.33
N VAL A 105 8.62 -5.97 3.64
CA VAL A 105 9.64 -6.11 2.59
C VAL A 105 11.06 -6.28 3.13
N LYS A 106 11.40 -5.64 4.25
CA LYS A 106 12.76 -5.68 4.83
C LYS A 106 13.30 -7.11 5.03
N PRO A 107 12.54 -8.09 5.55
CA PRO A 107 13.00 -9.47 5.68
C PRO A 107 13.42 -10.13 4.37
N TYR A 108 12.78 -9.78 3.24
CA TYR A 108 13.14 -10.31 1.92
C TYR A 108 14.41 -9.63 1.37
N ILE A 109 14.59 -8.34 1.66
CA ILE A 109 15.82 -7.59 1.34
C ILE A 109 16.99 -8.20 2.11
N ASP A 110 16.86 -8.40 3.42
CA ASP A 110 17.89 -8.97 4.29
C ASP A 110 18.27 -10.40 3.92
N ALA A 111 17.29 -11.18 3.45
CA ALA A 111 17.52 -12.52 2.92
C ALA A 111 18.16 -12.54 1.53
N GLY A 112 18.31 -11.38 0.88
CA GLY A 112 18.88 -11.25 -0.46
C GLY A 112 17.94 -11.72 -1.59
N TYR A 113 16.65 -11.82 -1.34
CA TYR A 113 15.66 -12.21 -2.35
C TYR A 113 15.30 -11.08 -3.32
N LEU A 114 15.50 -9.82 -2.92
CA LEU A 114 15.19 -8.65 -3.72
C LEU A 114 16.47 -7.91 -4.08
N MET A 115 16.54 -7.39 -5.30
CA MET A 115 17.71 -6.68 -5.78
C MET A 115 17.53 -5.15 -5.71
N PRO A 116 18.58 -4.38 -5.42
CA PRO A 116 18.57 -2.94 -5.55
C PRO A 116 18.51 -2.52 -7.03
N ILE A 117 17.88 -1.38 -7.30
CA ILE A 117 17.62 -0.88 -8.66
C ILE A 117 18.42 0.40 -8.99
N ASP A 118 19.29 0.88 -8.12
CA ASP A 118 20.04 2.14 -8.27
C ASP A 118 20.72 2.26 -9.64
N ASP A 119 21.36 1.19 -10.11
CA ASP A 119 22.13 1.18 -11.36
C ASP A 119 21.24 1.27 -12.62
N TYR A 120 19.91 1.13 -12.48
CA TYR A 120 18.96 1.08 -13.57
C TYR A 120 18.04 2.31 -13.64
N VAL A 121 18.05 3.17 -12.61
CA VAL A 121 17.15 4.33 -12.51
C VAL A 121 17.95 5.62 -12.76
N SER A 122 17.47 6.45 -13.70
CA SER A 122 18.11 7.72 -14.05
C SER A 122 17.79 8.82 -13.01
N GLU A 123 18.66 9.82 -12.91
CA GLU A 123 18.41 11.03 -12.11
C GLU A 123 17.12 11.76 -12.55
N ASP A 124 16.80 11.77 -13.83
CA ASP A 124 15.56 12.38 -14.34
C ASP A 124 14.32 11.67 -13.78
N THR A 125 14.35 10.34 -13.70
CA THR A 125 13.27 9.55 -13.07
C THR A 125 13.15 9.88 -11.59
N LEU A 126 14.26 9.96 -10.86
CA LEU A 126 14.26 10.28 -9.43
C LEU A 126 13.76 11.71 -9.16
N ASN A 127 14.11 12.66 -10.03
CA ASN A 127 13.67 14.06 -9.92
C ASN A 127 12.19 14.27 -10.23
N SER A 128 11.51 13.32 -10.89
CA SER A 128 10.05 13.37 -11.10
C SER A 128 9.24 12.81 -9.93
N VAL A 129 9.89 12.23 -8.92
CA VAL A 129 9.28 11.80 -7.66
C VAL A 129 9.22 12.97 -6.69
N LEU A 130 8.09 13.13 -6.00
CA LEU A 130 7.91 14.20 -5.01
C LEU A 130 8.87 14.03 -3.82
N PRO A 131 9.32 15.14 -3.21
CA PRO A 131 10.24 15.09 -2.08
C PRO A 131 9.74 14.19 -0.93
N GLY A 132 10.64 13.36 -0.41
CA GLY A 132 10.35 12.43 0.69
C GLY A 132 9.69 11.11 0.27
N MET A 133 9.17 10.99 -0.95
CA MET A 133 8.48 9.76 -1.39
C MET A 133 9.41 8.59 -1.72
N LEU A 134 10.71 8.83 -1.82
CA LEU A 134 11.73 7.78 -1.98
C LEU A 134 12.20 7.17 -0.65
N ASP A 135 11.87 7.78 0.48
CA ASP A 135 12.36 7.32 1.79
C ASP A 135 11.87 5.90 2.09
N GLY A 136 10.60 5.60 1.83
CA GLY A 136 10.01 4.26 1.98
C GLY A 136 10.44 3.24 0.92
N CYS A 137 11.14 3.69 -0.14
CA CYS A 137 11.67 2.86 -1.22
C CYS A 137 13.15 2.50 -1.04
N THR A 138 13.80 3.11 -0.03
CA THR A 138 15.24 3.04 0.20
C THR A 138 15.54 2.29 1.50
N PHE A 139 16.35 1.25 1.41
CA PHE A 139 16.77 0.43 2.55
C PHE A 139 18.30 0.32 2.55
N ASP A 140 18.93 0.55 3.70
CA ASP A 140 20.39 0.52 3.86
C ASP A 140 21.13 1.39 2.82
N GLY A 141 20.52 2.53 2.45
CA GLY A 141 21.06 3.49 1.48
C GLY A 141 20.99 3.05 0.03
N LYS A 142 20.22 2.00 -0.30
CA LYS A 142 19.98 1.51 -1.66
C LYS A 142 18.50 1.59 -2.03
N LEU A 143 18.23 1.94 -3.26
CA LEU A 143 16.87 1.98 -3.81
C LEU A 143 16.43 0.59 -4.26
N TYR A 144 15.27 0.11 -3.81
CA TYR A 144 14.75 -1.22 -4.15
C TYR A 144 13.47 -1.18 -4.98
N THR A 145 12.76 -0.05 -4.97
CA THR A 145 11.52 0.16 -5.74
C THR A 145 11.35 1.62 -6.08
N LEU A 146 10.31 1.93 -6.85
CA LEU A 146 9.81 3.29 -7.07
C LEU A 146 8.41 3.40 -6.46
N PRO A 147 8.05 4.54 -5.88
CA PRO A 147 6.73 4.71 -5.28
C PRO A 147 5.64 4.65 -6.34
N THR A 148 4.47 4.17 -5.96
CA THR A 148 3.26 4.23 -6.78
C THR A 148 2.41 5.42 -6.37
N VAL A 149 1.48 5.21 -5.45
CA VAL A 149 0.70 6.23 -4.74
C VAL A 149 0.99 6.14 -3.26
N THR A 150 0.73 7.21 -2.51
CA THR A 150 0.80 7.20 -1.06
C THR A 150 -0.59 7.25 -0.44
N PHE A 151 -0.67 6.96 0.85
CA PHE A 151 -1.93 6.87 1.56
C PHE A 151 -1.90 7.66 2.86
N LEU A 152 -3.08 8.17 3.25
CA LEU A 152 -3.31 8.92 4.46
C LEU A 152 -4.48 8.32 5.21
N ALA A 153 -4.34 8.04 6.51
CA ALA A 153 -5.46 7.62 7.33
C ALA A 153 -6.34 8.82 7.71
N ASN A 154 -7.63 8.66 7.47
CA ASN A 154 -8.65 9.68 7.67
C ASN A 154 -9.81 9.13 8.51
N LEU A 155 -10.53 10.02 9.17
CA LEU A 155 -11.82 9.70 9.78
C LEU A 155 -12.93 9.97 8.77
N TYR A 156 -13.62 8.92 8.37
CA TYR A 156 -14.81 8.99 7.49
C TYR A 156 -16.06 9.07 8.35
N CYS A 157 -16.91 10.07 8.11
CA CYS A 157 -18.13 10.31 8.85
C CYS A 157 -19.34 10.27 7.91
N ASN A 158 -20.31 9.39 8.18
CA ASN A 158 -21.58 9.34 7.45
C ASN A 158 -22.47 10.50 7.86
N THR A 159 -22.50 11.54 7.05
CA THR A 159 -23.17 12.81 7.34
C THR A 159 -24.68 12.66 7.58
N GLU A 160 -25.33 11.70 6.89
CA GLU A 160 -26.77 11.42 7.08
C GLU A 160 -27.06 10.83 8.46
N MET A 161 -26.19 9.92 8.95
CA MET A 161 -26.34 9.34 10.29
C MET A 161 -26.07 10.36 11.38
N PHE A 162 -25.05 11.21 11.20
CA PHE A 162 -24.76 12.31 12.11
C PHE A 162 -25.93 13.29 12.22
N GLU A 163 -26.50 13.71 11.08
CA GLU A 163 -27.67 14.59 11.06
C GLU A 163 -28.86 13.96 11.79
N LYS A 164 -29.18 12.68 11.50
CA LYS A 164 -30.30 11.97 12.13
C LYS A 164 -30.12 11.75 13.64
N ALA A 165 -28.87 11.58 14.10
CA ALA A 165 -28.54 11.44 15.51
C ALA A 165 -28.43 12.80 16.23
N GLY A 166 -28.44 13.92 15.50
CA GLY A 166 -28.14 15.25 16.08
C GLY A 166 -26.73 15.36 16.63
N ALA A 167 -25.78 14.63 16.02
CA ALA A 167 -24.37 14.65 16.37
C ALA A 167 -23.60 15.60 15.42
N GLU A 168 -22.54 16.20 15.94
CA GLU A 168 -21.60 17.02 15.15
C GLU A 168 -20.37 16.16 14.79
N ILE A 169 -19.75 16.41 13.63
CA ILE A 169 -18.50 15.78 13.24
C ILE A 169 -17.41 16.25 14.21
N PRO A 170 -16.71 15.33 14.93
CA PRO A 170 -15.84 15.70 16.03
C PRO A 170 -14.50 16.28 15.54
N THR A 171 -14.00 17.27 16.25
CA THR A 171 -12.68 17.90 16.06
C THR A 171 -11.74 17.67 17.26
N ASN A 172 -12.29 17.27 18.39
CA ASN A 172 -11.57 16.93 19.61
C ASN A 172 -12.17 15.67 20.27
N TRP A 173 -11.48 15.15 21.29
CA TRP A 173 -11.83 13.89 21.94
C TRP A 173 -13.18 13.91 22.63
N ASP A 174 -13.52 15.01 23.32
CA ASP A 174 -14.80 15.13 24.03
C ASP A 174 -15.97 15.17 23.05
N GLU A 175 -15.82 15.84 21.91
CA GLU A 175 -16.79 15.82 20.83
C GLU A 175 -16.92 14.43 20.19
N LEU A 176 -15.82 13.64 20.10
CA LEU A 176 -15.87 12.27 19.63
C LEU A 176 -16.73 11.38 20.56
N LEU A 177 -16.53 11.50 21.88
CA LEU A 177 -17.33 10.75 22.86
C LEU A 177 -18.81 11.18 22.86
N ASP A 178 -19.09 12.49 22.70
CA ASP A 178 -20.47 12.99 22.55
C ASP A 178 -21.13 12.44 21.27
N ALA A 179 -20.39 12.44 20.16
CA ALA A 179 -20.87 11.87 18.91
C ALA A 179 -21.14 10.35 19.04
N VAL A 180 -20.23 9.60 19.70
CA VAL A 180 -20.40 8.17 20.00
C VAL A 180 -21.70 7.95 20.79
N ALA A 181 -21.92 8.72 21.85
CA ALA A 181 -23.14 8.60 22.68
C ALA A 181 -24.41 8.87 21.87
N LYS A 182 -24.47 9.97 21.11
CA LYS A 182 -25.62 10.35 20.29
C LYS A 182 -25.93 9.35 19.18
N LEU A 183 -24.90 8.88 18.49
CA LEU A 183 -25.05 7.86 17.44
C LEU A 183 -25.58 6.55 17.99
N LYS A 184 -25.06 6.11 19.14
CA LYS A 184 -25.52 4.91 19.84
C LYS A 184 -26.97 5.04 20.32
N ASP A 185 -27.35 6.18 20.90
CA ASP A 185 -28.72 6.45 21.33
C ASP A 185 -29.71 6.48 20.14
N ALA A 186 -29.25 6.89 18.96
CA ALA A 186 -29.99 6.83 17.71
C ALA A 186 -30.08 5.41 17.09
N GLY A 187 -29.38 4.42 17.68
CA GLY A 187 -29.39 3.02 17.23
C GLY A 187 -28.35 2.71 16.13
N TYR A 188 -27.38 3.57 15.90
CA TYR A 188 -26.29 3.33 14.98
C TYR A 188 -25.07 2.73 15.68
N THR A 189 -24.25 1.96 14.95
CA THR A 189 -22.88 1.64 15.34
C THR A 189 -22.03 2.90 15.15
N PRO A 190 -21.45 3.49 16.23
CA PRO A 190 -20.70 4.75 16.07
C PRO A 190 -19.46 4.61 15.19
N ILE A 191 -18.61 3.61 15.47
CA ILE A 191 -17.39 3.31 14.69
C ILE A 191 -17.45 1.84 14.29
N ILE A 192 -17.40 1.55 12.99
CA ILE A 192 -17.27 0.17 12.53
C ILE A 192 -15.81 -0.23 12.52
N LEU A 193 -15.49 -1.39 13.09
CA LEU A 193 -14.14 -1.92 13.20
C LEU A 193 -14.13 -3.42 12.97
N GLY A 194 -13.12 -3.92 12.21
CA GLY A 194 -12.88 -5.33 11.95
C GLY A 194 -11.46 -5.71 12.38
N GLU A 195 -11.36 -6.36 13.57
CA GLU A 195 -10.08 -6.67 14.23
C GLU A 195 -9.65 -8.14 14.06
N LYS A 196 -10.36 -8.94 13.26
CA LYS A 196 -9.97 -10.32 12.98
C LYS A 196 -8.58 -10.42 12.36
N ASP A 197 -8.24 -9.46 11.51
CA ASP A 197 -6.94 -9.38 10.81
C ASP A 197 -5.89 -8.63 11.65
N ARG A 198 -6.25 -8.12 12.83
CA ARG A 198 -5.44 -7.47 13.89
C ARG A 198 -4.79 -6.13 13.52
N TRP A 199 -4.73 -5.78 12.25
CA TRP A 199 -4.12 -4.52 11.82
C TRP A 199 -5.08 -3.32 11.74
N PRO A 200 -6.41 -3.45 11.51
CA PRO A 200 -7.26 -2.27 11.44
C PRO A 200 -7.38 -1.50 12.78
N GLY A 201 -7.40 -2.22 13.91
CA GLY A 201 -7.40 -1.59 15.24
C GLY A 201 -6.08 -0.90 15.58
N MET A 202 -4.97 -1.37 14.99
CA MET A 202 -3.66 -0.75 15.13
C MET A 202 -3.73 0.75 14.75
N TYR A 203 -4.38 1.09 13.63
CA TYR A 203 -4.48 2.48 13.18
C TYR A 203 -5.15 3.42 14.18
N LEU A 204 -6.11 2.92 14.96
CA LEU A 204 -6.72 3.71 16.03
C LEU A 204 -5.73 4.01 17.16
N TYR A 205 -4.98 3.01 17.60
CA TYR A 205 -3.97 3.25 18.66
C TYR A 205 -2.82 4.12 18.14
N ASP A 206 -2.39 3.92 16.89
CA ASP A 206 -1.34 4.72 16.25
C ASP A 206 -1.71 6.20 16.24
N ILE A 207 -2.94 6.55 15.80
CA ILE A 207 -3.36 7.95 15.74
C ILE A 207 -3.66 8.53 17.14
N ILE A 208 -4.23 7.75 18.06
CA ILE A 208 -4.46 8.19 19.43
C ILE A 208 -3.11 8.50 20.10
N SER A 209 -2.11 7.64 19.90
CA SER A 209 -0.73 7.87 20.39
C SER A 209 -0.09 9.10 19.75
N ALA A 210 -0.31 9.33 18.45
CA ALA A 210 0.13 10.55 17.77
C ALA A 210 -0.55 11.79 18.36
N ARG A 211 -1.80 11.71 18.85
CA ARG A 211 -2.48 12.82 19.52
C ARG A 211 -1.98 13.07 20.94
N THR A 212 -1.61 12.03 21.69
CA THR A 212 -1.11 12.17 23.05
C THR A 212 0.38 12.50 23.12
N ALA A 213 1.22 11.81 22.32
CA ALA A 213 2.68 11.93 22.35
C ALA A 213 3.25 12.87 21.28
N GLY A 214 2.50 13.15 20.20
CA GLY A 214 2.99 13.80 18.98
C GLY A 214 3.88 12.86 18.15
N ASN A 215 4.01 13.13 16.84
CA ASN A 215 4.86 12.31 15.98
C ASN A 215 6.33 12.30 16.45
N ALA A 216 6.85 13.42 16.95
CA ALA A 216 8.20 13.46 17.53
C ALA A 216 8.36 12.53 18.73
N GLY A 217 7.32 12.42 19.59
CA GLY A 217 7.32 11.47 20.70
C GLY A 217 7.25 10.02 20.26
N LEU A 218 6.57 9.73 19.15
CA LEU A 218 6.54 8.41 18.53
C LEU A 218 7.92 8.03 17.96
N GLU A 219 8.56 8.92 17.21
CA GLU A 219 9.92 8.68 16.67
C GLU A 219 10.92 8.38 17.79
N GLU A 220 10.84 9.13 18.89
CA GLU A 220 11.67 8.88 20.08
C GLU A 220 11.38 7.51 20.71
N ALA A 221 10.10 7.07 20.74
CA ALA A 221 9.74 5.78 21.32
C ALA A 221 10.13 4.61 20.39
N PHE A 222 10.10 4.79 19.08
CA PHE A 222 10.64 3.81 18.15
C PHE A 222 12.16 3.70 18.22
N ALA A 223 12.87 4.80 18.45
CA ALA A 223 14.31 4.79 18.68
C ALA A 223 14.72 4.17 20.03
N ASP A 224 13.91 4.38 21.08
CA ASP A 224 14.09 3.88 22.42
C ASP A 224 12.76 3.35 22.99
N PRO A 225 12.43 2.06 22.80
CA PRO A 225 11.16 1.48 23.22
C PRO A 225 10.81 1.63 24.70
N ALA A 226 11.80 1.87 25.58
CA ALA A 226 11.52 2.16 26.98
C ALA A 226 10.58 3.38 27.14
N LYS A 227 10.52 4.27 26.16
CA LYS A 227 9.63 5.44 26.14
C LYS A 227 8.16 5.09 25.89
N PHE A 228 7.84 3.92 25.33
CA PHE A 228 6.45 3.46 25.27
C PHE A 228 5.81 3.28 26.65
N ASN A 229 6.62 3.08 27.72
CA ASN A 229 6.11 3.03 29.08
C ASN A 229 6.16 4.40 29.77
N THR A 230 5.60 5.42 29.11
CA THR A 230 5.50 6.78 29.65
C THR A 230 4.06 7.27 29.58
N LYS A 231 3.76 8.35 30.33
CA LYS A 231 2.39 8.86 30.47
C LYS A 231 1.64 9.05 29.15
N PRO A 232 2.19 9.66 28.09
CA PRO A 232 1.43 9.86 26.85
C PRO A 232 0.93 8.56 26.21
N PHE A 233 1.72 7.48 26.25
CA PHE A 233 1.35 6.18 25.68
C PHE A 233 0.36 5.41 26.55
N VAL A 234 0.49 5.50 27.89
CA VAL A 234 -0.51 4.96 28.81
C VAL A 234 -1.84 5.68 28.60
N GLU A 235 -1.84 7.02 28.50
CA GLU A 235 -3.03 7.82 28.20
C GLU A 235 -3.66 7.43 26.85
N ALA A 236 -2.85 7.15 25.81
CA ALA A 236 -3.36 6.65 24.53
C ALA A 236 -4.09 5.31 24.68
N ALA A 237 -3.53 4.39 25.49
CA ALA A 237 -4.15 3.09 25.75
C ALA A 237 -5.44 3.22 26.59
N GLU A 238 -5.45 4.12 27.59
CA GLU A 238 -6.66 4.49 28.34
C GLU A 238 -7.75 5.05 27.43
N LYS A 239 -7.41 5.94 26.50
CA LYS A 239 -8.32 6.53 25.53
C LYS A 239 -8.92 5.49 24.58
N LEU A 240 -8.14 4.51 24.15
CA LEU A 240 -8.66 3.41 23.33
C LEU A 240 -9.66 2.54 24.12
N GLN A 241 -9.34 2.21 25.39
CA GLN A 241 -10.28 1.49 26.26
C GLN A 241 -11.53 2.32 26.58
N GLU A 242 -11.41 3.64 26.74
CA GLU A 242 -12.56 4.55 26.92
C GLU A 242 -13.54 4.44 25.72
N LEU A 243 -13.08 4.33 24.48
CA LEU A 243 -13.94 4.08 23.32
C LEU A 243 -14.63 2.71 23.39
N VAL A 244 -13.92 1.67 23.82
CA VAL A 244 -14.49 0.33 24.02
C VAL A 244 -15.57 0.37 25.08
N GLU A 245 -15.33 0.99 26.23
CA GLU A 245 -16.28 1.12 27.35
C GLU A 245 -17.49 1.97 26.99
N ALA A 246 -17.31 3.03 26.19
CA ALA A 246 -18.41 3.83 25.65
C ALA A 246 -19.30 3.03 24.68
N GLY A 247 -18.86 1.86 24.23
CA GLY A 247 -19.54 1.05 23.22
C GLY A 247 -19.48 1.69 21.83
N ALA A 248 -18.33 2.26 21.49
CA ALA A 248 -18.10 2.91 20.22
C ALA A 248 -18.12 1.92 19.04
N PHE A 249 -17.76 0.66 19.29
CA PHE A 249 -17.54 -0.33 18.24
C PHE A 249 -18.71 -1.31 18.07
N ASN A 250 -18.78 -1.97 16.91
CA ASN A 250 -19.70 -3.07 16.64
C ASN A 250 -19.40 -4.29 17.52
N ASP A 251 -20.43 -5.04 17.92
CA ASP A 251 -20.28 -6.23 18.77
C ASP A 251 -19.39 -7.31 18.14
N SER A 252 -19.32 -7.36 16.82
CA SER A 252 -18.53 -8.33 16.05
C SER A 252 -17.09 -7.90 15.80
N MET A 253 -16.60 -6.78 16.33
CA MET A 253 -15.30 -6.19 15.97
C MET A 253 -14.16 -7.20 16.00
N MET A 254 -14.06 -8.07 17.01
CA MET A 254 -12.97 -9.05 17.15
C MET A 254 -13.06 -10.22 16.15
N SER A 255 -14.17 -10.39 15.44
CA SER A 255 -14.39 -11.48 14.49
C SER A 255 -14.65 -11.01 13.06
N MET A 256 -14.90 -9.73 12.87
CA MET A 256 -15.12 -9.09 11.56
C MET A 256 -13.75 -8.90 10.88
N SER A 257 -13.62 -9.30 9.61
CA SER A 257 -12.43 -9.06 8.81
C SER A 257 -12.37 -7.61 8.32
N TYR A 258 -11.23 -7.21 7.79
CA TYR A 258 -11.05 -5.92 7.13
C TYR A 258 -12.04 -5.73 5.97
N ASP A 259 -12.16 -6.73 5.09
CA ASP A 259 -13.06 -6.65 3.94
C ASP A 259 -14.52 -6.50 4.39
N GLU A 260 -14.95 -7.29 5.38
CA GLU A 260 -16.30 -7.17 5.98
C GLU A 260 -16.53 -5.81 6.63
N MET A 261 -15.50 -5.20 7.23
CA MET A 261 -15.58 -3.85 7.82
C MET A 261 -15.79 -2.78 6.75
N VAL A 262 -15.02 -2.80 5.67
CA VAL A 262 -15.12 -1.82 4.57
C VAL A 262 -16.45 -1.97 3.85
N GLU A 263 -16.85 -3.21 3.51
CA GLU A 263 -18.16 -3.50 2.91
C GLU A 263 -19.32 -3.08 3.84
N GLY A 264 -19.18 -3.35 5.14
CA GLY A 264 -20.17 -2.95 6.15
C GLY A 264 -20.32 -1.43 6.25
N PHE A 265 -19.20 -0.68 6.23
CA PHE A 265 -19.27 0.78 6.17
C PHE A 265 -19.93 1.27 4.88
N ALA A 266 -19.51 0.76 3.73
CA ALA A 266 -20.11 1.09 2.43
C ALA A 266 -21.61 0.78 2.37
N ALA A 267 -22.06 -0.28 3.08
CA ALA A 267 -23.48 -0.63 3.24
C ALA A 267 -24.22 0.24 4.29
N GLY A 268 -23.54 1.18 4.95
CA GLY A 268 -24.15 2.05 5.97
C GLY A 268 -24.37 1.37 7.32
N GLN A 269 -23.54 0.40 7.70
CA GLN A 269 -23.65 -0.28 9.00
C GLN A 269 -22.90 0.42 10.13
N GLY A 270 -22.07 1.44 9.80
CA GLY A 270 -21.34 2.26 10.76
C GLY A 270 -21.42 3.73 10.42
N ALA A 271 -21.42 4.59 11.43
CA ALA A 271 -21.45 6.05 11.25
C ALA A 271 -20.06 6.64 11.00
N MET A 272 -19.03 6.03 11.57
CA MET A 272 -17.61 6.40 11.35
C MET A 272 -16.78 5.19 10.97
N LEU A 273 -15.72 5.44 10.21
CA LEU A 273 -14.63 4.52 9.89
C LEU A 273 -13.31 5.30 9.98
N TYR A 274 -12.30 4.79 10.69
CA TYR A 274 -10.95 5.33 10.64
C TYR A 274 -10.08 4.38 9.82
N GLN A 275 -9.71 4.82 8.63
CA GLN A 275 -8.94 3.99 7.68
C GLN A 275 -8.26 4.89 6.63
N ALA A 276 -7.32 4.34 5.89
CA ALA A 276 -6.67 5.09 4.84
C ALA A 276 -7.53 5.19 3.56
N ASN A 277 -7.15 6.15 2.70
CA ASN A 277 -7.89 6.54 1.50
C ASN A 277 -7.96 5.46 0.40
N TRP A 278 -7.24 4.35 0.50
CA TRP A 278 -7.48 3.17 -0.38
C TRP A 278 -8.90 2.59 -0.23
N THR A 279 -9.66 2.98 0.80
CA THR A 279 -11.06 2.59 0.96
C THR A 279 -12.04 3.42 0.13
N HIS A 280 -11.60 4.56 -0.44
CA HIS A 280 -12.45 5.46 -1.23
C HIS A 280 -13.22 4.75 -2.33
N PRO A 281 -12.62 3.90 -3.19
CA PRO A 281 -13.36 3.23 -4.26
C PRO A 281 -14.56 2.41 -3.76
N SER A 282 -14.43 1.79 -2.59
CA SER A 282 -15.53 1.01 -1.98
C SER A 282 -16.60 1.91 -1.36
N ILE A 283 -16.19 2.99 -0.66
CA ILE A 283 -17.09 3.91 0.06
C ILE A 283 -17.96 4.72 -0.92
N GLN A 284 -17.41 5.06 -2.07
CA GLN A 284 -18.06 5.91 -3.09
C GLN A 284 -18.53 5.14 -4.33
N ALA A 285 -18.51 3.81 -4.30
CA ALA A 285 -19.06 3.01 -5.37
C ALA A 285 -20.55 3.36 -5.61
N ASP A 286 -21.02 3.33 -6.84
CA ASP A 286 -22.41 3.65 -7.19
C ASP A 286 -23.44 2.80 -6.42
N THR A 287 -23.03 1.59 -6.02
CA THR A 287 -23.86 0.67 -5.24
C THR A 287 -23.76 0.88 -3.72
N ALA A 288 -22.82 1.70 -3.26
CA ALA A 288 -22.61 1.94 -1.83
C ALA A 288 -23.72 2.83 -1.26
N ALA A 289 -24.26 2.46 -0.09
CA ALA A 289 -25.22 3.28 0.64
C ALA A 289 -24.60 4.60 1.14
N THR A 290 -23.30 4.64 1.26
CA THR A 290 -22.47 5.78 1.68
C THR A 290 -22.13 6.73 0.54
N ASN A 291 -22.34 6.36 -0.71
CA ASN A 291 -21.99 7.22 -1.85
C ASN A 291 -22.60 8.62 -1.74
N GLY A 292 -21.78 9.66 -1.78
CA GLY A 292 -22.16 11.06 -1.64
C GLY A 292 -22.63 11.47 -0.23
N LYS A 293 -22.49 10.60 0.79
CA LYS A 293 -22.95 10.84 2.17
C LYS A 293 -21.82 10.80 3.21
N VAL A 294 -20.61 10.68 2.78
CA VAL A 294 -19.43 10.60 3.66
C VAL A 294 -18.60 11.86 3.54
N LYS A 295 -18.09 12.32 4.65
CA LYS A 295 -17.09 13.38 4.75
C LYS A 295 -15.79 12.80 5.31
N CYS A 296 -14.69 13.18 4.70
CA CYS A 296 -13.33 12.83 5.11
C CYS A 296 -12.76 13.96 5.97
N VAL A 297 -12.31 13.65 7.19
CA VAL A 297 -11.75 14.63 8.13
C VAL A 297 -10.53 14.08 8.85
N ALA A 298 -9.71 14.97 9.42
CA ALA A 298 -8.62 14.57 10.31
C ALA A 298 -9.18 13.91 11.59
N PHE A 299 -8.45 12.95 12.16
CA PHE A 299 -8.80 12.39 13.46
C PHE A 299 -8.75 13.46 14.56
N PRO A 300 -9.70 13.49 15.49
CA PRO A 300 -9.81 14.51 16.54
C PRO A 300 -8.55 14.66 17.38
N VAL A 301 -8.29 15.86 17.89
CA VAL A 301 -7.21 16.11 18.86
C VAL A 301 -7.61 15.69 20.26
N ILE A 302 -6.61 15.43 21.11
CA ILE A 302 -6.78 15.17 22.54
C ILE A 302 -6.29 16.41 23.30
N GLU A 303 -7.14 17.02 24.10
CA GLU A 303 -6.78 18.21 24.88
C GLU A 303 -5.65 17.89 25.87
N GLY A 304 -4.61 18.70 25.86
CA GLY A 304 -3.42 18.49 26.67
C GLY A 304 -2.41 17.49 26.10
N GLY A 305 -2.73 16.80 25.01
CA GLY A 305 -1.78 16.00 24.26
C GLY A 305 -0.76 16.86 23.50
N ALA A 306 0.36 16.26 23.11
CA ALA A 306 1.44 16.95 22.38
C ALA A 306 1.17 17.01 20.86
N GLY A 307 0.30 16.15 20.35
CA GLY A 307 0.03 16.04 18.92
C GLY A 307 -0.98 17.07 18.38
N SER A 308 -0.81 17.41 17.12
CA SER A 308 -1.60 18.40 16.40
C SER A 308 -2.63 17.73 15.45
N ILE A 309 -3.68 18.47 15.08
CA ILE A 309 -4.64 18.05 14.05
C ILE A 309 -3.97 17.86 12.67
N THR A 310 -2.81 18.48 12.45
CA THR A 310 -2.03 18.43 11.21
C THR A 310 -0.91 17.37 11.23
N GLU A 311 -0.85 16.53 12.25
CA GLU A 311 0.00 15.34 12.29
C GLU A 311 -0.83 14.12 11.89
N PHE A 312 -0.34 13.34 10.92
CA PHE A 312 -1.09 12.25 10.31
C PHE A 312 -0.33 10.92 10.38
N SER A 313 -1.10 9.83 10.32
CA SER A 313 -0.57 8.49 10.04
C SER A 313 -0.69 8.22 8.53
N GLY A 314 0.41 7.79 7.90
CA GLY A 314 0.49 7.58 6.46
C GLY A 314 1.81 8.03 5.88
N GLY A 315 1.79 8.38 4.58
CA GLY A 315 2.98 8.88 3.87
C GLY A 315 3.90 7.78 3.35
N SER A 316 3.58 6.50 3.57
CA SER A 316 4.30 5.38 2.97
C SER A 316 3.66 4.96 1.66
N SER A 317 4.47 4.43 0.74
CA SER A 317 4.03 3.85 -0.52
C SER A 317 4.48 2.40 -0.59
N ASP A 318 3.56 1.52 -0.93
CA ASP A 318 3.89 0.17 -1.34
C ASP A 318 4.44 0.19 -2.77
N GLY A 319 5.13 -0.85 -3.19
CA GLY A 319 5.78 -0.85 -4.49
C GLY A 319 5.96 -2.23 -5.09
N TYR A 320 6.55 -2.23 -6.29
CA TYR A 320 6.93 -3.44 -7.00
C TYR A 320 8.44 -3.63 -6.88
N TYR A 321 8.87 -4.84 -6.55
CA TYR A 321 10.25 -5.18 -6.27
C TYR A 321 10.73 -6.27 -7.21
N ILE A 322 12.00 -6.22 -7.60
CA ILE A 322 12.60 -7.17 -8.52
C ILE A 322 13.25 -8.31 -7.74
N ASN A 323 12.92 -9.55 -8.12
CA ASN A 323 13.56 -10.75 -7.58
C ASN A 323 15.04 -10.77 -8.00
N SER A 324 15.95 -11.05 -7.06
CA SER A 324 17.40 -11.13 -7.35
C SER A 324 17.77 -12.25 -8.32
N ASP A 325 16.90 -13.28 -8.46
CA ASP A 325 17.07 -14.38 -9.42
C ASP A 325 16.46 -14.07 -10.81
N CYS A 326 15.92 -12.85 -11.05
CA CYS A 326 15.36 -12.45 -12.34
C CYS A 326 16.42 -12.52 -13.45
N GLU A 327 16.15 -13.26 -14.51
CA GLU A 327 17.08 -13.46 -15.63
C GLU A 327 17.25 -12.19 -16.50
N HIS A 328 16.23 -11.29 -16.48
CA HIS A 328 16.17 -10.07 -17.28
C HIS A 328 15.96 -8.81 -16.40
N PRO A 329 16.90 -8.51 -15.47
CA PRO A 329 16.71 -7.45 -14.47
C PRO A 329 16.56 -6.05 -15.09
N LYS A 330 17.19 -5.79 -16.22
CA LYS A 330 17.09 -4.50 -16.89
C LYS A 330 15.67 -4.27 -17.41
N GLU A 331 15.13 -5.23 -18.12
CA GLU A 331 13.78 -5.16 -18.70
C GLU A 331 12.71 -5.17 -17.60
N ALA A 332 12.95 -5.90 -16.52
CA ALA A 332 12.07 -5.90 -15.33
C ALA A 332 12.03 -4.52 -14.66
N VAL A 333 13.19 -3.85 -14.50
CA VAL A 333 13.24 -2.49 -13.95
C VAL A 333 12.61 -1.47 -14.90
N GLU A 334 12.80 -1.59 -16.21
CA GLU A 334 12.14 -0.69 -17.18
C GLU A 334 10.61 -0.83 -17.12
N TYR A 335 10.08 -2.05 -16.98
CA TYR A 335 8.64 -2.25 -16.77
C TYR A 335 8.19 -1.73 -15.39
N LEU A 336 8.96 -1.95 -14.33
CA LEU A 336 8.69 -1.41 -12.99
C LEU A 336 8.57 0.12 -13.03
N LYS A 337 9.49 0.81 -13.69
CA LYS A 337 9.46 2.28 -13.86
C LYS A 337 8.18 2.72 -14.57
N TYR A 338 7.86 2.06 -15.69
CA TYR A 338 6.64 2.33 -16.46
C TYR A 338 5.38 2.15 -15.61
N LEU A 339 5.28 1.00 -14.94
CA LEU A 339 4.11 0.65 -14.11
C LEU A 339 3.97 1.59 -12.90
N SER A 340 5.06 1.84 -12.16
CA SER A 340 5.03 2.71 -10.97
C SER A 340 4.61 4.13 -11.33
N HIS A 341 5.16 4.69 -12.40
CA HIS A 341 4.78 6.00 -12.89
C HIS A 341 3.31 6.04 -13.36
N LYS A 342 2.88 5.01 -14.10
CA LYS A 342 1.49 4.92 -14.58
C LYS A 342 0.50 4.82 -13.43
N ILE A 343 0.77 3.99 -12.41
CA ILE A 343 -0.06 3.94 -11.20
C ILE A 343 -0.04 5.29 -10.49
N GLY A 344 1.13 5.93 -10.38
CA GLY A 344 1.27 7.23 -9.73
C GLY A 344 0.45 8.34 -10.37
N GLN A 345 0.35 8.38 -11.68
CA GLN A 345 -0.42 9.40 -12.42
C GLN A 345 -1.88 9.00 -12.62
N VAL A 346 -2.12 7.89 -13.32
CA VAL A 346 -3.48 7.43 -13.62
C VAL A 346 -4.22 6.98 -12.36
N GLY A 347 -3.49 6.38 -11.40
CA GLY A 347 -4.07 6.01 -10.11
C GLY A 347 -4.51 7.21 -9.30
N TYR A 348 -3.72 8.30 -9.28
CA TYR A 348 -4.16 9.54 -8.65
C TYR A 348 -5.37 10.16 -9.35
N GLU A 349 -5.35 10.27 -10.68
CA GLU A 349 -6.49 10.72 -11.50
C GLU A 349 -7.79 9.97 -11.18
N GLN A 350 -7.70 8.66 -10.92
CA GLN A 350 -8.82 7.77 -10.61
C GLN A 350 -9.11 7.58 -9.11
N GLY A 351 -8.44 8.32 -8.23
CA GLY A 351 -8.66 8.23 -6.79
C GLY A 351 -8.11 6.97 -6.12
N ALA A 352 -7.13 6.28 -6.74
CA ALA A 352 -6.50 5.09 -6.16
C ALA A 352 -5.55 5.40 -5.00
N GLY A 353 -5.18 6.67 -4.81
CA GLY A 353 -4.28 7.12 -3.75
C GLY A 353 -3.86 8.57 -3.94
N LEU A 354 -2.94 9.04 -3.10
CA LEU A 354 -2.38 10.38 -3.16
C LEU A 354 -1.08 10.38 -3.98
N PRO A 355 -0.66 11.52 -4.58
CA PRO A 355 0.45 11.54 -5.51
C PRO A 355 1.80 11.30 -4.84
N CYS A 356 2.64 10.49 -5.47
CA CYS A 356 4.08 10.36 -5.19
C CYS A 356 4.95 10.95 -6.30
N TRP A 357 4.37 11.28 -7.44
CA TRP A 357 5.03 11.81 -8.62
C TRP A 357 4.56 13.23 -8.92
N ASP A 358 5.32 13.96 -9.72
CA ASP A 358 4.86 15.26 -10.24
C ASP A 358 3.54 15.08 -11.00
N THR A 359 2.52 15.80 -10.58
CA THR A 359 1.15 15.72 -11.11
C THR A 359 0.76 16.94 -11.93
N SER A 360 1.73 17.76 -12.35
CA SER A 360 1.45 19.00 -13.11
C SER A 360 0.66 18.77 -14.42
N ASP A 361 0.76 17.57 -14.99
CA ASP A 361 0.08 17.17 -16.22
C ASP A 361 -1.12 16.21 -15.99
N VAL A 362 -1.51 15.97 -14.71
CA VAL A 362 -2.61 15.06 -14.37
C VAL A 362 -3.95 15.82 -14.38
N ASP A 363 -4.96 15.23 -15.04
CA ASP A 363 -6.33 15.75 -15.00
C ASP A 363 -7.03 15.33 -13.70
N THR A 364 -7.25 16.29 -12.81
CA THR A 364 -7.92 16.08 -11.52
C THR A 364 -9.42 16.38 -11.54
N SER A 365 -10.01 16.61 -12.72
CA SER A 365 -11.44 16.97 -12.86
C SER A 365 -12.41 15.86 -12.46
N GLU A 366 -11.95 14.61 -12.50
CA GLU A 366 -12.74 13.41 -12.15
C GLU A 366 -12.58 12.98 -10.69
N LEU A 367 -11.69 13.63 -9.91
CA LEU A 367 -11.54 13.35 -8.48
C LEU A 367 -12.85 13.58 -7.73
N THR A 368 -13.19 12.63 -6.90
CA THR A 368 -14.40 12.71 -6.08
C THR A 368 -14.22 13.70 -4.91
N PRO A 369 -15.31 14.08 -4.22
CA PRO A 369 -15.20 14.89 -3.01
C PRO A 369 -14.29 14.28 -1.93
N LEU A 370 -14.32 12.94 -1.73
CA LEU A 370 -13.45 12.28 -0.74
C LEU A 370 -11.97 12.35 -1.13
N ASP A 371 -11.65 12.16 -2.41
CA ASP A 371 -10.27 12.24 -2.90
C ASP A 371 -9.74 13.67 -2.74
N THR A 372 -10.55 14.66 -3.07
CA THR A 372 -10.23 16.09 -2.91
C THR A 372 -10.05 16.47 -1.42
N GLU A 373 -10.94 15.99 -0.53
CA GLU A 373 -10.83 16.22 0.90
C GLU A 373 -9.58 15.57 1.50
N SER A 374 -9.24 14.34 1.10
CA SER A 374 -8.03 13.65 1.57
C SER A 374 -6.75 14.34 1.06
N ALA A 375 -6.72 14.78 -0.20
CA ALA A 375 -5.61 15.55 -0.73
C ALA A 375 -5.42 16.90 0.02
N ALA A 376 -6.52 17.59 0.31
CA ALA A 376 -6.48 18.82 1.09
C ALA A 376 -5.97 18.60 2.52
N LEU A 377 -6.32 17.47 3.17
CA LEU A 377 -5.77 17.12 4.47
C LEU A 377 -4.26 16.86 4.37
N MET A 378 -3.80 16.15 3.34
CA MET A 378 -2.38 15.93 3.11
C MET A 378 -1.62 17.26 2.94
N GLU A 379 -2.15 18.23 2.19
CA GLU A 379 -1.53 19.55 2.03
C GLU A 379 -1.39 20.32 3.34
N THR A 380 -2.28 20.08 4.33
CA THR A 380 -2.21 20.72 5.66
C THR A 380 -1.25 20.01 6.61
N GLY A 381 -0.77 18.83 6.24
CA GLY A 381 0.08 18.00 7.08
C GLY A 381 1.41 18.66 7.40
N THR A 382 1.76 18.69 8.67
CA THR A 382 3.04 19.21 9.16
C THR A 382 4.03 18.10 9.50
N SER A 383 3.53 16.89 9.73
CA SER A 383 4.33 15.70 10.00
C SER A 383 3.51 14.45 9.69
N TYR A 384 4.20 13.42 9.17
CA TYR A 384 3.63 12.12 8.85
C TYR A 384 4.44 11.04 9.56
N ILE A 385 3.74 10.04 10.09
CA ILE A 385 4.36 8.84 10.61
C ILE A 385 3.78 7.62 9.90
N SER A 386 4.66 6.73 9.44
CA SER A 386 4.23 5.51 8.78
C SER A 386 3.45 4.60 9.74
N TRP A 387 2.72 3.63 9.19
CA TRP A 387 2.06 2.58 9.96
C TRP A 387 3.08 1.88 10.87
N TRP A 388 2.69 1.56 12.10
CA TRP A 388 3.65 0.99 13.07
C TRP A 388 4.20 -0.36 12.61
N ASP A 389 3.44 -1.15 11.88
CA ASP A 389 3.93 -2.40 11.28
C ASP A 389 4.93 -2.17 10.12
N ASN A 390 4.96 -1.00 9.50
CA ASN A 390 6.05 -0.63 8.58
C ASN A 390 7.33 -0.22 9.32
N ILE A 391 7.20 0.27 10.55
CA ILE A 391 8.32 0.77 11.37
C ILE A 391 8.95 -0.35 12.21
N LEU A 392 8.13 -1.24 12.76
CA LEU A 392 8.56 -2.34 13.62
C LEU A 392 9.14 -3.51 12.80
N SER A 393 9.98 -4.33 13.45
CA SER A 393 10.38 -5.63 12.90
C SER A 393 9.16 -6.56 12.75
N ALA A 394 9.29 -7.62 11.94
CA ALA A 394 8.21 -8.59 11.77
C ALA A 394 7.76 -9.25 13.08
N GLU A 395 8.70 -9.55 13.99
CA GLU A 395 8.41 -10.15 15.30
C GLU A 395 7.73 -9.16 16.25
N ASP A 396 8.25 -7.93 16.29
CA ASP A 396 7.71 -6.87 17.16
C ASP A 396 6.35 -6.39 16.67
N SER A 397 6.11 -6.34 15.36
CA SER A 397 4.81 -6.03 14.76
C SER A 397 3.74 -7.04 15.17
N GLU A 398 4.04 -8.35 15.11
CA GLU A 398 3.11 -9.38 15.57
C GLU A 398 2.86 -9.29 17.08
N THR A 399 3.91 -9.02 17.87
CA THR A 399 3.79 -8.80 19.31
C THR A 399 2.90 -7.62 19.63
N TYR A 400 3.09 -6.50 18.95
CA TYR A 400 2.26 -5.29 19.08
C TYR A 400 0.79 -5.56 18.77
N LYS A 401 0.50 -6.19 17.64
CA LYS A 401 -0.87 -6.54 17.23
C LYS A 401 -1.55 -7.47 18.23
N ASP A 402 -0.83 -8.43 18.79
CA ASP A 402 -1.36 -9.35 19.82
C ASP A 402 -1.64 -8.61 21.15
N LEU A 403 -0.78 -7.71 21.55
CA LEU A 403 -0.99 -6.89 22.76
C LEU A 403 -2.18 -5.95 22.57
N LEU A 404 -2.30 -5.32 21.40
CA LEU A 404 -3.39 -4.41 21.09
C LEU A 404 -4.75 -5.14 21.08
N ALA A 405 -4.83 -6.31 20.47
CA ALA A 405 -6.03 -7.12 20.51
C ALA A 405 -6.45 -7.50 21.94
N GLN A 406 -5.46 -7.74 22.84
CA GLN A 406 -5.74 -7.97 24.24
C GLN A 406 -6.21 -6.70 24.98
N LEU A 407 -5.62 -5.55 24.67
CA LEU A 407 -6.02 -4.24 25.22
C LEU A 407 -7.46 -3.91 24.83
N MET A 408 -7.81 -4.06 23.54
CA MET A 408 -9.17 -3.83 23.02
C MET A 408 -10.19 -4.83 23.54
N ALA A 409 -9.76 -6.06 23.82
CA ALA A 409 -10.59 -7.08 24.47
C ALA A 409 -10.69 -6.90 25.99
N MET A 410 -10.18 -5.81 26.56
CA MET A 410 -10.16 -5.49 28.02
C MET A 410 -9.50 -6.61 28.86
N LYS A 411 -8.51 -7.34 28.29
CA LYS A 411 -7.80 -8.44 28.96
C LYS A 411 -6.53 -8.02 29.68
N ILE A 412 -5.95 -6.89 29.29
CA ILE A 412 -4.78 -6.28 29.90
C ILE A 412 -5.05 -4.80 30.17
N THR A 413 -4.36 -4.24 31.16
CA THR A 413 -4.48 -2.81 31.47
C THR A 413 -3.63 -1.96 30.53
N PRO A 414 -3.89 -0.66 30.42
CA PRO A 414 -3.03 0.28 29.70
C PRO A 414 -1.56 0.23 30.12
N GLU A 415 -1.30 0.10 31.42
CA GLU A 415 0.07 0.01 31.97
C GLU A 415 0.74 -1.31 31.57
N GLU A 416 0.03 -2.45 31.66
CA GLU A 416 0.54 -3.75 31.23
C GLU A 416 0.86 -3.79 29.73
N PHE A 417 0.00 -3.15 28.92
CA PHE A 417 0.23 -2.96 27.49
C PHE A 417 1.52 -2.16 27.27
N CYS A 418 1.63 -0.96 27.84
CA CYS A 418 2.79 -0.07 27.66
C CYS A 418 4.08 -0.66 28.25
N GLU A 419 4.01 -1.38 29.38
CA GLU A 419 5.17 -2.12 29.91
C GLU A 419 5.64 -3.20 28.91
N SER A 420 4.71 -3.88 28.23
CA SER A 420 5.05 -4.88 27.23
C SER A 420 5.62 -4.25 25.96
N MET A 421 5.05 -3.14 25.49
CA MET A 421 5.58 -2.36 24.38
C MET A 421 7.00 -1.84 24.64
N SER A 422 7.32 -1.51 25.89
CA SER A 422 8.67 -1.04 26.25
C SER A 422 9.77 -2.12 26.13
N LYS A 423 9.41 -3.37 25.85
CA LYS A 423 10.33 -4.49 25.68
C LYS A 423 10.60 -4.83 24.19
N LEU A 424 9.94 -4.14 23.26
CA LEU A 424 10.20 -4.27 21.83
C LEU A 424 11.64 -3.87 21.49
N SER A 425 12.09 -4.20 20.30
CA SER A 425 13.40 -3.78 19.80
C SER A 425 13.35 -2.34 19.28
N PRO A 426 14.43 -1.58 19.37
CA PRO A 426 14.53 -0.31 18.68
C PRO A 426 14.33 -0.47 17.17
N SER A 427 13.55 0.41 16.57
CA SER A 427 13.34 0.38 15.13
C SER A 427 14.61 0.80 14.37
N GLU A 428 14.97 0.04 13.34
CA GLU A 428 16.10 0.36 12.47
C GLU A 428 15.90 1.67 11.70
N PHE A 429 14.65 2.11 11.49
CA PHE A 429 14.33 3.36 10.79
C PHE A 429 14.61 4.61 11.66
N TYR A 430 14.60 4.48 12.98
CA TYR A 430 14.78 5.59 13.93
C TYR A 430 16.00 5.43 14.85
N SER A 431 16.61 4.25 14.92
CA SER A 431 17.86 4.05 15.66
C SER A 431 19.02 4.66 14.86
N LYS A 432 19.60 5.74 15.38
CA LYS A 432 20.81 6.39 14.82
C LYS A 432 22.08 5.85 15.46
#